data_5e0beea85ea46ab6eb370cbcda6a444f
#
_entry.id   5e0beea85ea46ab6eb370cbcda6a444f
#
_cell.length_a   1.000
_cell.length_b   1.000
_cell.length_c   1.000
_cell.angle_alpha   90.00
_cell.angle_beta   90.00
_cell.angle_gamma   90.00
#
_symmetry.space_group_name_H-M   'P 1'
#
loop_
_entity.id
_entity.type
_entity.pdbx_description
1 polymer ?
#
loop_
_entity_poly.entity_id
_entity_poly.type
_entity_poly.pdbx_seq_one_letter_code
_entity_poly.pdbx_strand_id
1 'polypeptide(L)'
;MGLRDLLMNHGMAEGGLDLPDVLNALAKGAILVDVRTAREYGAGHAPGARLVNPKELLADPFTAVYGDDPLAEPNPHFILVCDTGFRSGHLVAPVREKGYNCDFLASGLHAWRAGGEILIPGPPRGR
;
A
#
# COMPACT_ATOMS: atom_id res chain seq x y z
N MET A 1 -2.20 24.69 7.77
CA MET A 1 -2.77 24.07 6.58
C MET A 1 -3.45 25.13 5.72
N GLY A 2 -3.10 25.19 4.46
CA GLY A 2 -3.65 26.19 3.56
C GLY A 2 -4.91 25.73 2.85
N LEU A 3 -5.58 26.67 2.19
CA LEU A 3 -6.75 26.40 1.37
C LEU A 3 -6.46 25.33 0.30
N ARG A 4 -5.28 25.39 -0.30
CA ARG A 4 -4.86 24.42 -1.31
C ARG A 4 -4.89 23.00 -0.77
N ASP A 5 -4.42 22.78 0.45
CA ASP A 5 -4.41 21.46 1.06
C ASP A 5 -5.82 20.94 1.28
N LEU A 6 -6.71 21.81 1.72
CA LEU A 6 -8.12 21.45 1.89
C LEU A 6 -8.77 21.05 0.56
N LEU A 7 -8.48 21.77 -0.51
CA LEU A 7 -9.02 21.48 -1.83
C LEU A 7 -8.43 20.20 -2.42
N MET A 8 -7.13 19.97 -2.24
CA MET A 8 -6.44 18.80 -2.75
C MET A 8 -6.87 17.51 -2.05
N ASN A 9 -7.20 17.62 -0.76
CA ASN A 9 -7.56 16.46 0.05
C ASN A 9 -9.06 16.21 0.10
N HIS A 10 -9.85 17.04 -0.58
CA HIS A 10 -11.30 16.86 -0.58
C HIS A 10 -11.68 15.53 -1.22
N GLY A 11 -12.29 14.62 -0.44
CA GLY A 11 -12.66 13.30 -0.90
C GLY A 11 -11.50 12.33 -1.07
N MET A 12 -10.27 12.74 -0.75
CA MET A 12 -9.07 11.91 -0.85
C MET A 12 -8.41 11.79 0.53
N ALA A 13 -7.74 10.68 0.76
CA ALA A 13 -6.97 10.51 1.98
C ALA A 13 -5.72 11.38 1.96
N GLU A 14 -5.39 11.94 3.14
CA GLU A 14 -4.16 12.70 3.32
C GLU A 14 -2.95 11.77 3.43
N GLY A 15 -1.77 12.34 3.21
CA GLY A 15 -0.51 11.68 3.55
C GLY A 15 0.00 10.69 2.53
N GLY A 16 -0.50 10.73 1.31
CA GLY A 16 0.06 9.92 0.25
C GLY A 16 1.51 10.31 -0.04
N LEU A 17 2.34 9.31 -0.26
CA LEU A 17 3.73 9.51 -0.66
C LEU A 17 3.83 9.48 -2.18
N ASP A 18 4.74 10.27 -2.74
CA ASP A 18 5.04 10.16 -4.16
C ASP A 18 5.94 8.94 -4.41
N LEU A 19 6.13 8.61 -5.67
CA LEU A 19 6.88 7.40 -6.04
C LEU A 19 8.32 7.40 -5.52
N PRO A 20 9.12 8.49 -5.63
CA PRO A 20 10.48 8.48 -5.09
C PRO A 20 10.52 8.16 -3.59
N ASP A 21 9.60 8.71 -2.82
CA ASP A 21 9.54 8.45 -1.37
C ASP A 21 9.14 7.00 -1.09
N VAL A 22 8.21 6.45 -1.87
CA VAL A 22 7.83 5.03 -1.75
C VAL A 22 9.02 4.13 -2.05
N LEU A 23 9.73 4.38 -3.16
CA LEU A 23 10.90 3.58 -3.52
C LEU A 23 11.98 3.64 -2.45
N ASN A 24 12.20 4.83 -1.87
CA ASN A 24 13.15 4.99 -0.78
C ASN A 24 12.71 4.20 0.46
N ALA A 25 11.43 4.25 0.82
CA ALA A 25 10.91 3.49 1.95
C ALA A 25 11.06 1.98 1.73
N LEU A 26 10.76 1.50 0.52
CA LEU A 26 10.93 0.08 0.19
C LEU A 26 12.40 -0.36 0.29
N ALA A 27 13.32 0.50 -0.13
CA ALA A 27 14.75 0.24 0.00
C ALA A 27 15.19 0.14 1.46
N LYS A 28 14.45 0.76 2.36
CA LYS A 28 14.71 0.72 3.82
C LYS A 28 13.91 -0.38 4.52
N GLY A 29 13.24 -1.25 3.78
CA GLY A 29 12.54 -2.40 4.34
C GLY A 29 11.05 -2.26 4.50
N ALA A 30 10.42 -1.19 4.01
CA ALA A 30 8.97 -1.08 4.00
C ALA A 30 8.36 -2.19 3.14
N ILE A 31 7.14 -2.58 3.48
CA ILE A 31 6.40 -3.63 2.78
C ILE A 31 5.33 -3.00 1.91
N LEU A 32 5.34 -3.33 0.62
CA LEU A 32 4.31 -2.89 -0.30
C LEU A 32 3.11 -3.83 -0.19
N VAL A 33 1.95 -3.27 0.13
CA VAL A 33 0.72 -4.03 0.39
C VAL A 33 -0.33 -3.64 -0.65
N ASP A 34 -0.68 -4.59 -1.53
CA ASP A 34 -1.67 -4.37 -2.58
C ASP A 34 -3.05 -4.71 -2.04
N VAL A 35 -3.94 -3.73 -2.00
CA VAL A 35 -5.28 -3.87 -1.43
C VAL A 35 -6.36 -4.03 -2.50
N ARG A 36 -5.96 -4.35 -3.74
CA ARG A 36 -6.88 -4.62 -4.84
C ARG A 36 -7.44 -6.03 -4.75
N THR A 37 -8.24 -6.40 -5.74
CA THR A 37 -8.76 -7.77 -5.85
C THR A 37 -7.67 -8.72 -6.35
N ALA A 38 -7.87 -10.01 -6.11
CA ALA A 38 -6.96 -11.05 -6.62
C ALA A 38 -6.87 -11.02 -8.14
N ARG A 39 -7.98 -10.72 -8.82
CA ARG A 39 -8.02 -10.63 -10.27
C ARG A 39 -7.16 -9.46 -10.79
N GLU A 40 -7.29 -8.30 -10.17
CA GLU A 40 -6.48 -7.14 -10.53
C GLU A 40 -4.99 -7.43 -10.30
N TYR A 41 -4.67 -8.00 -9.14
CA TYR A 41 -3.30 -8.38 -8.79
C TYR A 41 -2.72 -9.36 -9.80
N GLY A 42 -3.47 -10.39 -10.15
CA GLY A 42 -3.03 -11.41 -11.10
C GLY A 42 -2.77 -10.87 -12.50
N ALA A 43 -3.51 -9.83 -12.91
CA ALA A 43 -3.32 -9.20 -14.21
C ALA A 43 -2.02 -8.37 -14.26
N GLY A 44 -1.60 -7.83 -13.12
CA GLY A 44 -0.35 -7.07 -13.03
C GLY A 44 -0.22 -6.43 -11.66
N HIS A 45 0.92 -6.62 -11.01
CA HIS A 45 1.21 -6.05 -9.70
C HIS A 45 2.67 -5.64 -9.59
N ALA A 46 2.97 -4.77 -8.65
CA ALA A 46 4.35 -4.35 -8.40
C ALA A 46 5.14 -5.52 -7.83
N PRO A 47 6.38 -5.76 -8.32
CA PRO A 47 7.20 -6.83 -7.78
C PRO A 47 7.38 -6.70 -6.26
N GLY A 48 7.21 -7.79 -5.54
CA GLY A 48 7.33 -7.83 -4.09
C GLY A 48 6.08 -7.38 -3.32
N ALA A 49 5.06 -6.87 -4.00
CA ALA A 49 3.83 -6.49 -3.34
C ALA A 49 3.08 -7.72 -2.82
N ARG A 50 2.55 -7.60 -1.61
CA ARG A 50 1.74 -8.66 -1.01
C ARG A 50 0.27 -8.31 -1.18
N LEU A 51 -0.50 -9.24 -1.72
CA LEU A 51 -1.94 -9.06 -1.87
C LEU A 51 -2.61 -9.29 -0.51
N VAL A 52 -3.38 -8.32 -0.07
CA VAL A 52 -4.09 -8.39 1.21
C VAL A 52 -5.53 -7.93 1.03
N ASN A 53 -6.46 -8.72 1.54
CA ASN A 53 -7.87 -8.33 1.54
C ASN A 53 -8.07 -7.15 2.51
N PRO A 54 -8.73 -6.05 2.06
CA PRO A 54 -8.93 -4.88 2.93
C PRO A 54 -9.63 -5.18 4.25
N LYS A 55 -10.58 -6.10 4.28
CA LYS A 55 -11.27 -6.47 5.51
C LYS A 55 -10.33 -7.15 6.50
N GLU A 56 -9.46 -8.02 6.01
CA GLU A 56 -8.46 -8.68 6.85
C GLU A 56 -7.43 -7.68 7.35
N LEU A 57 -7.04 -6.75 6.49
CA LEU A 57 -6.10 -5.69 6.87
C LEU A 57 -6.66 -4.84 8.02
N LEU A 58 -7.94 -4.50 7.96
CA LEU A 58 -8.57 -3.69 9.01
C LEU A 58 -8.81 -4.48 10.30
N ALA A 59 -8.98 -5.80 10.20
CA ALA A 59 -9.17 -6.66 11.37
C ALA A 59 -7.86 -6.84 12.15
N ASP A 60 -6.78 -7.21 11.43
CA ASP A 60 -5.48 -7.46 12.04
C ASP A 60 -4.40 -7.23 10.98
N PRO A 61 -3.85 -6.00 10.90
CA PRO A 61 -2.88 -5.67 9.86
C PRO A 61 -1.65 -6.60 9.85
N PHE A 62 -1.11 -6.91 11.00
CA PHE A 62 0.10 -7.73 11.07
C PHE A 62 -0.16 -9.13 10.49
N THR A 63 -1.19 -9.80 10.97
CA THR A 63 -1.53 -11.14 10.50
C THR A 63 -1.95 -11.14 9.03
N ALA A 64 -2.68 -10.10 8.59
CA ALA A 64 -3.11 -10.00 7.20
C ALA A 64 -1.92 -9.93 6.24
N VAL A 65 -0.86 -9.21 6.62
CA VAL A 65 0.32 -9.03 5.77
C VAL A 65 1.28 -10.22 5.87
N TYR A 66 1.55 -10.67 7.09
CA TYR A 66 2.60 -11.66 7.33
C TYR A 66 2.12 -13.09 7.49
N GLY A 67 0.85 -13.28 7.89
CA GLY A 67 0.38 -14.62 8.25
C GLY A 67 1.22 -15.17 9.41
N ASP A 68 1.76 -16.37 9.22
CA ASP A 68 2.60 -17.05 10.21
C ASP A 68 4.10 -16.93 9.90
N ASP A 69 4.50 -15.92 9.14
CA ASP A 69 5.90 -15.75 8.75
C ASP A 69 6.78 -15.54 9.99
N PRO A 70 7.71 -16.47 10.28
CA PRO A 70 8.59 -16.34 11.45
C PRO A 70 9.63 -15.24 11.31
N LEU A 71 9.80 -14.72 10.09
CA LEU A 71 10.76 -13.65 9.81
C LEU A 71 10.08 -12.30 9.69
N ALA A 72 8.82 -12.19 10.12
CA ALA A 72 8.07 -10.94 10.06
C ALA A 72 8.76 -9.83 10.87
N GLU A 73 8.81 -8.64 10.29
CA GLU A 73 9.39 -7.47 10.92
C GLU A 73 8.52 -7.04 12.12
N PRO A 74 9.10 -6.90 13.34
CA PRO A 74 8.30 -6.53 14.52
C PRO A 74 7.71 -5.13 14.46
N ASN A 75 8.34 -4.21 13.72
CA ASN A 75 7.87 -2.84 13.58
C ASN A 75 7.73 -2.50 12.10
N PRO A 76 6.76 -3.10 11.40
CA PRO A 76 6.66 -2.94 9.97
C PRO A 76 6.23 -1.53 9.56
N HIS A 77 6.71 -1.10 8.40
CA HIS A 77 6.19 0.07 7.70
C HIS A 77 5.42 -0.43 6.48
N PHE A 78 4.11 -0.27 6.49
CA PHE A 78 3.25 -0.68 5.39
C PHE A 78 3.05 0.46 4.41
N ILE A 79 3.25 0.19 3.12
CA ILE A 79 2.91 1.11 2.04
C ILE A 79 1.75 0.47 1.26
N LEU A 80 0.57 1.03 1.40
CA LEU A 80 -0.62 0.50 0.71
C LEU A 80 -0.67 0.99 -0.73
N VAL A 81 -1.09 0.12 -1.64
CA VAL A 81 -1.22 0.49 -3.05
C VAL A 81 -2.51 -0.05 -3.67
N CYS A 82 -3.13 0.76 -4.50
CA CYS A 82 -4.20 0.36 -5.41
C CYS A 82 -3.95 1.03 -6.75
N ASP A 83 -4.92 1.06 -7.66
CA ASP A 83 -4.68 1.62 -8.99
C ASP A 83 -4.46 3.13 -8.98
N THR A 84 -5.28 3.87 -8.22
CA THR A 84 -5.29 5.34 -8.25
C THR A 84 -4.94 6.00 -6.92
N GLY A 85 -4.83 5.21 -5.85
CA GLY A 85 -4.64 5.72 -4.49
C GLY A 85 -5.93 5.92 -3.72
N PHE A 86 -7.10 5.80 -4.36
CA PHE A 86 -8.39 6.03 -3.70
C PHE A 86 -8.67 4.97 -2.62
N ARG A 87 -8.67 3.70 -3.00
CA ARG A 87 -8.93 2.60 -2.05
C ARG A 87 -7.86 2.54 -0.96
N SER A 88 -6.60 2.58 -1.36
CA SER A 88 -5.47 2.49 -0.43
C SER A 88 -5.43 3.67 0.53
N GLY A 89 -5.67 4.87 0.03
CA GLY A 89 -5.63 6.07 0.86
C GLY A 89 -6.66 6.05 1.99
N HIS A 90 -7.83 5.46 1.78
CA HIS A 90 -8.87 5.37 2.79
C HIS A 90 -8.59 4.32 3.87
N LEU A 91 -7.62 3.43 3.64
CA LEU A 91 -7.26 2.39 4.61
C LEU A 91 -6.13 2.82 5.56
N VAL A 92 -5.43 3.90 5.23
CA VAL A 92 -4.26 4.33 6.02
C VAL A 92 -4.63 4.70 7.45
N ALA A 93 -5.63 5.56 7.64
CA ALA A 93 -6.01 6.01 8.98
C ALA A 93 -6.45 4.85 9.88
N PRO A 94 -7.33 3.94 9.43
CA PRO A 94 -7.69 2.78 10.27
C PRO A 94 -6.50 1.90 10.65
N VAL A 95 -5.53 1.70 9.73
CA VAL A 95 -4.34 0.90 10.03
C VAL A 95 -3.46 1.63 11.05
N ARG A 96 -3.28 2.94 10.90
CA ARG A 96 -2.54 3.76 11.87
C ARG A 96 -3.18 3.72 13.26
N GLU A 97 -4.50 3.72 13.33
CA GLU A 97 -5.23 3.64 14.60
C GLU A 97 -4.92 2.35 15.35
N LYS A 98 -4.53 1.30 14.65
CA LYS A 98 -4.10 0.04 15.25
C LYS A 98 -2.64 0.06 15.71
N GLY A 99 -1.94 1.19 15.55
CA GLY A 99 -0.58 1.38 16.03
C GLY A 99 0.52 1.10 15.02
N TYR A 100 0.18 0.94 13.75
CA TYR A 100 1.16 0.63 12.71
C TYR A 100 1.61 1.87 11.95
N ASN A 101 2.87 1.85 11.52
CA ASN A 101 3.39 2.83 10.58
C ASN A 101 2.86 2.47 9.19
N CYS A 102 2.09 3.36 8.61
CA CYS A 102 1.37 3.09 7.37
C CYS A 102 1.27 4.35 6.51
N ASP A 103 1.58 4.19 5.24
CA ASP A 103 1.43 5.22 4.23
C ASP A 103 0.81 4.59 2.98
N PHE A 104 0.57 5.38 1.94
CA PHE A 104 0.11 4.85 0.66
C PHE A 104 0.79 5.59 -0.48
N LEU A 105 0.86 4.92 -1.64
CA LEU A 105 1.38 5.53 -2.86
C LEU A 105 0.32 6.44 -3.46
N ALA A 106 0.59 7.74 -3.46
CA ALA A 106 -0.29 8.71 -4.12
C ALA A 106 -0.39 8.38 -5.61
N SER A 107 -1.61 8.40 -6.14
CA SER A 107 -1.93 7.99 -7.51
C SER A 107 -1.63 6.52 -7.83
N GLY A 108 -1.28 5.72 -6.84
CA GLY A 108 -1.20 4.27 -6.92
C GLY A 108 -0.34 3.73 -8.06
N LEU A 109 -0.78 2.63 -8.66
CA LEU A 109 -0.04 2.00 -9.76
C LEU A 109 0.05 2.88 -11.00
N HIS A 110 -0.81 3.87 -11.15
CA HIS A 110 -0.68 4.89 -12.18
C HIS A 110 0.67 5.59 -12.05
N ALA A 111 1.00 6.07 -10.85
CA ALA A 111 2.28 6.72 -10.57
C ALA A 111 3.46 5.74 -10.73
N TRP A 112 3.28 4.49 -10.29
CA TRP A 112 4.28 3.44 -10.42
C TRP A 112 4.71 3.27 -11.88
N ARG A 113 3.73 3.07 -12.75
CA ARG A 113 3.99 2.89 -14.18
C ARG A 113 4.52 4.16 -14.85
N ALA A 114 3.95 5.32 -14.52
CA ALA A 114 4.40 6.59 -15.09
C ALA A 114 5.86 6.89 -14.73
N GLY A 115 6.31 6.41 -13.58
CA GLY A 115 7.70 6.56 -13.15
C GLY A 115 8.66 5.52 -13.74
N GLY A 116 8.17 4.65 -14.63
CA GLY A 116 9.01 3.65 -15.28
C GLY A 116 9.14 2.33 -14.55
N GLU A 117 8.40 2.14 -13.46
CA GLU A 117 8.42 0.88 -12.72
C GLU A 117 7.56 -0.16 -13.40
N ILE A 118 7.91 -1.43 -13.25
CA ILE A 118 7.23 -2.52 -13.95
C ILE A 118 6.13 -3.15 -13.09
N LEU A 119 5.18 -3.77 -13.78
CA LEU A 119 4.21 -4.69 -13.18
C LEU A 119 4.46 -6.09 -13.72
N ILE A 120 4.26 -7.08 -12.87
CA ILE A 120 4.40 -8.48 -13.26
C ILE A 120 3.07 -9.22 -13.06
N PRO A 121 2.72 -10.16 -13.96
CA PRO A 121 1.51 -10.96 -13.79
C PRO A 121 1.76 -12.13 -12.86
N GLY A 122 0.67 -12.79 -12.45
CA GLY A 122 0.73 -14.05 -11.72
C GLY A 122 0.04 -14.00 -10.37
N PRO A 123 -0.13 -15.17 -9.74
CA PRO A 123 -0.80 -15.27 -8.45
C PRO A 123 0.07 -14.72 -7.33
N PRO A 124 -0.55 -14.40 -6.16
CA PRO A 124 0.21 -14.01 -4.98
C PRO A 124 1.19 -15.11 -4.58
N ARG A 125 2.37 -14.69 -4.10
CA ARG A 125 3.38 -15.61 -3.61
C ARG A 125 3.26 -15.82 -2.10
N GLY A 126 3.64 -17.01 -1.65
CA GLY A 126 4.01 -17.25 -0.27
C GLY A 126 2.89 -17.29 0.75
N ARG A 127 1.67 -17.43 0.33
CA ARG A 127 0.58 -17.55 1.30
C ARG A 127 -0.40 -18.61 0.92
#